data_d3784a8874555a60a9effa089d1138a0
#
_entry.id   d3784a8874555a60a9effa089d1138a0
#
_cell.length_a   1.000
_cell.length_b   1.000
_cell.length_c   1.000
_cell.angle_alpha   90.00
_cell.angle_beta   90.00
_cell.angle_gamma   90.00
#
_symmetry.space_group_name_H-M   'P 1'
#
loop_
_entity.id
_entity.type
_entity.pdbx_description
1 polymer ?
#
loop_
_entity_poly.entity_id
_entity_poly.type
_entity_poly.pdbx_seq_one_letter_code
_entity_poly.pdbx_strand_id
1 'polypeptide(L)'
;MPPIPSSRPPGFSRRTLLAASAAGLALLSAGCTSSPGDEREQVTSEQADELAGQVAVQESLVAAFSAAGAADAGLAAAVAELAAQAGEQLDRLRAAAPGSSTAPASSSAPPAGPGARAWLRAQVASAADSHAAACLEQSGARAALLGSIAAGLRGQDGRLT
;
A
#
# COMPACT_ATOMS: atom_id res chain seq x y z
N MET A 1 31.54 24.46 45.25
CA MET A 1 30.66 23.73 44.31
C MET A 1 31.02 24.16 42.92
N PRO A 2 31.61 23.30 42.04
CA PRO A 2 31.89 23.63 40.68
C PRO A 2 30.64 23.44 39.80
N PRO A 3 30.41 24.23 38.73
CA PRO A 3 29.24 24.13 37.86
C PRO A 3 29.33 22.90 36.97
N ILE A 4 28.20 22.21 36.81
CA ILE A 4 28.02 21.03 35.95
C ILE A 4 27.91 21.50 34.49
N PRO A 5 28.71 21.01 33.55
CA PRO A 5 28.55 21.36 32.15
C PRO A 5 27.32 20.68 31.55
N SER A 6 26.38 21.47 31.05
CA SER A 6 25.18 21.02 30.32
C SER A 6 25.58 20.53 28.93
N SER A 7 25.75 19.25 28.74
CA SER A 7 25.96 18.62 27.44
C SER A 7 24.62 18.63 26.68
N ARG A 8 24.47 19.55 25.71
CA ARG A 8 23.38 19.47 24.73
C ARG A 8 23.61 18.28 23.83
N PRO A 9 22.61 17.41 23.60
CA PRO A 9 22.74 16.34 22.63
C PRO A 9 22.92 16.94 21.20
N PRO A 10 23.77 16.35 20.35
CA PRO A 10 23.97 16.81 18.98
C PRO A 10 22.66 16.66 18.20
N GLY A 11 22.14 17.78 17.70
CA GLY A 11 20.96 17.79 16.85
C GLY A 11 21.26 17.08 15.53
N PHE A 12 20.45 16.08 15.18
CA PHE A 12 20.54 15.39 13.89
C PHE A 12 20.21 16.38 12.76
N SER A 13 21.19 16.72 11.95
CA SER A 13 20.99 17.57 10.79
C SER A 13 20.48 16.71 9.62
N ARG A 14 19.62 17.29 8.75
CA ARG A 14 19.13 16.63 7.53
C ARG A 14 20.26 16.15 6.62
N ARG A 15 21.42 16.84 6.64
CA ARG A 15 22.62 16.43 5.90
C ARG A 15 23.26 15.15 6.46
N THR A 16 23.22 14.92 7.76
CA THR A 16 23.74 13.70 8.40
C THR A 16 22.86 12.50 8.03
N LEU A 17 21.55 12.71 7.92
CA LEU A 17 20.60 11.65 7.51
C LEU A 17 20.82 11.24 6.04
N LEU A 18 21.04 12.20 5.13
CA LEU A 18 21.32 11.92 3.73
C LEU A 18 22.67 11.23 3.50
N ALA A 19 23.68 11.55 4.29
CA ALA A 19 24.98 10.87 4.22
C ALA A 19 24.91 9.43 4.72
N ALA A 20 24.08 9.14 5.72
CA ALA A 20 23.85 7.77 6.22
C ALA A 20 23.08 6.92 5.20
N SER A 21 22.19 7.52 4.41
CA SER A 21 21.42 6.82 3.37
C SER A 21 22.29 6.37 2.19
N ALA A 22 23.32 7.15 1.82
CA ALA A 22 24.23 6.81 0.72
C ALA A 22 25.16 5.63 1.07
N ALA A 23 25.57 5.53 2.34
CA ALA A 23 26.39 4.41 2.80
C ALA A 23 25.59 3.10 2.97
N GLY A 24 24.30 3.21 3.30
CA GLY A 24 23.40 2.04 3.47
C GLY A 24 23.08 1.32 2.15
N LEU A 25 22.98 2.05 1.04
CA LEU A 25 22.70 1.47 -0.28
C LEU A 25 23.84 0.64 -0.84
N ALA A 26 25.10 0.98 -0.50
CA ALA A 26 26.27 0.22 -0.96
C ALA A 26 26.40 -1.16 -0.28
N LEU A 27 25.85 -1.33 0.93
CA LEU A 27 25.87 -2.60 1.66
C LEU A 27 24.73 -3.54 1.25
N LEU A 28 23.61 -3.01 0.72
CA LEU A 28 22.49 -3.82 0.26
C LEU A 28 22.72 -4.46 -1.11
N SER A 29 23.63 -3.92 -1.92
CA SER A 29 23.98 -4.51 -3.23
C SER A 29 24.92 -5.72 -3.14
N ALA A 30 25.57 -5.96 -2.00
CA ALA A 30 26.44 -7.12 -1.79
C ALA A 30 25.70 -8.36 -1.25
N GLY A 31 24.42 -8.24 -0.88
CA GLY A 31 23.60 -9.29 -0.29
C GLY A 31 22.81 -10.17 -1.27
N CYS A 32 22.83 -9.86 -2.56
CA CYS A 32 22.10 -10.63 -3.59
C CYS A 32 23.03 -11.59 -4.34
N THR A 33 23.87 -12.34 -3.66
CA THR A 33 24.43 -13.57 -4.22
C THR A 33 23.44 -14.69 -3.93
N SER A 34 22.51 -14.89 -4.85
CA SER A 34 21.64 -16.08 -4.88
C SER A 34 22.53 -17.31 -4.81
N SER A 35 22.46 -18.06 -3.72
CA SER A 35 23.01 -19.40 -3.67
C SER A 35 22.30 -20.26 -4.72
N PRO A 36 23.01 -21.14 -5.46
CA PRO A 36 22.39 -22.06 -6.43
C PRO A 36 21.70 -23.22 -5.69
N GLY A 37 20.66 -22.91 -4.98
CA GLY A 37 19.86 -23.78 -4.14
C GLY A 37 18.54 -23.12 -3.78
N ASP A 38 18.21 -21.97 -4.41
CA ASP A 38 16.90 -21.36 -4.29
C ASP A 38 15.84 -22.35 -4.81
N GLU A 39 15.38 -23.22 -3.91
CA GLU A 39 14.03 -23.75 -4.02
C GLU A 39 13.14 -22.51 -4.08
N ARG A 40 12.72 -22.14 -5.31
CA ARG A 40 11.68 -21.14 -5.49
C ARG A 40 10.54 -21.60 -4.59
N GLU A 41 10.31 -20.86 -3.53
CA GLU A 41 9.24 -21.12 -2.58
C GLU A 41 7.97 -21.36 -3.39
N GLN A 42 7.54 -22.63 -3.44
CA GLN A 42 6.42 -23.01 -4.27
C GLN A 42 5.19 -22.40 -3.66
N VAL A 43 4.53 -21.57 -4.46
CA VAL A 43 3.29 -20.93 -4.07
C VAL A 43 2.25 -22.00 -3.87
N THR A 44 1.66 -22.06 -2.68
CA THR A 44 0.53 -22.95 -2.42
C THR A 44 -0.72 -22.45 -3.13
N SER A 45 -1.70 -23.36 -3.39
CA SER A 45 -3.00 -22.96 -3.92
C SER A 45 -3.71 -21.95 -3.02
N GLU A 46 -3.61 -22.11 -1.71
CA GLU A 46 -4.16 -21.18 -0.72
C GLU A 46 -3.57 -19.77 -0.83
N GLN A 47 -2.25 -19.66 -1.01
CA GLN A 47 -1.59 -18.39 -1.23
C GLN A 47 -1.99 -17.75 -2.57
N ALA A 48 -2.24 -18.56 -3.59
CA ALA A 48 -2.70 -18.06 -4.89
C ALA A 48 -4.15 -17.57 -4.80
N ASP A 49 -5.02 -18.29 -4.12
CA ASP A 49 -6.43 -17.95 -3.92
C ASP A 49 -6.55 -16.68 -3.06
N GLU A 50 -5.75 -16.56 -1.99
CA GLU A 50 -5.69 -15.37 -1.16
C GLU A 50 -5.27 -14.14 -1.97
N LEU A 51 -4.22 -14.27 -2.80
CA LEU A 51 -3.77 -13.16 -3.64
C LEU A 51 -4.84 -12.78 -4.68
N ALA A 52 -5.57 -13.74 -5.24
CA ALA A 52 -6.71 -13.48 -6.12
C ALA A 52 -7.83 -12.72 -5.38
N GLY A 53 -8.10 -13.07 -4.12
CA GLY A 53 -9.00 -12.32 -3.25
C GLY A 53 -8.57 -10.86 -3.07
N GLN A 54 -7.27 -10.62 -2.94
CA GLN A 54 -6.73 -9.26 -2.80
C GLN A 54 -6.83 -8.44 -4.11
N VAL A 55 -6.82 -9.07 -5.28
CA VAL A 55 -7.18 -8.40 -6.56
C VAL A 55 -8.63 -7.90 -6.49
N ALA A 56 -9.58 -8.72 -6.01
CA ALA A 56 -10.98 -8.33 -5.89
C ALA A 56 -11.19 -7.16 -4.90
N VAL A 57 -10.46 -7.16 -3.77
CA VAL A 57 -10.45 -6.03 -2.82
C VAL A 57 -10.01 -4.74 -3.51
N GLN A 58 -8.92 -4.79 -4.27
CA GLN A 58 -8.40 -3.60 -4.96
C GLN A 58 -9.31 -3.14 -6.10
N GLU A 59 -9.95 -4.06 -6.84
CA GLU A 59 -10.96 -3.72 -7.86
C GLU A 59 -12.15 -2.99 -7.24
N SER A 60 -12.62 -3.47 -6.08
CA SER A 60 -13.70 -2.82 -5.32
C SER A 60 -13.31 -1.40 -4.91
N LEU A 61 -12.05 -1.19 -4.51
CA LEU A 61 -11.56 0.13 -4.15
C LEU A 61 -11.49 1.08 -5.36
N VAL A 62 -11.00 0.61 -6.51
CA VAL A 62 -10.99 1.40 -7.75
C VAL A 62 -12.42 1.79 -8.17
N ALA A 63 -13.37 0.87 -8.05
CA ALA A 63 -14.78 1.15 -8.27
C ALA A 63 -15.34 2.17 -7.27
N ALA A 64 -14.90 2.12 -6.00
CA ALA A 64 -15.30 3.06 -4.97
C ALA A 64 -14.82 4.49 -5.27
N PHE A 65 -13.60 4.67 -5.77
CA PHE A 65 -13.13 5.99 -6.23
C PHE A 65 -14.01 6.55 -7.34
N SER A 66 -14.37 5.73 -8.33
CA SER A 66 -15.24 6.13 -9.43
C SER A 66 -16.64 6.49 -8.95
N ALA A 67 -17.21 5.68 -8.04
CA ALA A 67 -18.55 5.92 -7.48
C ALA A 67 -18.61 7.21 -6.64
N ALA A 68 -17.57 7.45 -5.79
CA ALA A 68 -17.48 8.65 -4.98
C ALA A 68 -17.34 9.92 -5.86
N GLY A 69 -16.56 9.85 -6.94
CA GLY A 69 -16.44 10.94 -7.91
C GLY A 69 -17.73 11.23 -8.67
N ALA A 70 -18.52 10.20 -8.98
CA ALA A 70 -19.84 10.36 -9.59
C ALA A 70 -20.87 11.01 -8.63
N ALA A 71 -20.74 10.74 -7.32
CA ALA A 71 -21.60 11.30 -6.28
C ALA A 71 -21.24 12.76 -5.94
N ASP A 72 -19.99 13.18 -6.16
CA ASP A 72 -19.48 14.53 -5.87
C ASP A 72 -18.38 14.91 -6.88
N ALA A 73 -18.70 15.81 -7.80
CA ALA A 73 -17.77 16.26 -8.85
C ALA A 73 -16.54 17.02 -8.29
N GLY A 74 -16.70 17.73 -7.18
CA GLY A 74 -15.59 18.40 -6.49
C GLY A 74 -14.62 17.38 -5.88
N LEU A 75 -15.14 16.30 -5.31
CA LEU A 75 -14.36 15.19 -4.82
C LEU A 75 -13.63 14.47 -5.96
N ALA A 76 -14.28 14.26 -7.11
CA ALA A 76 -13.66 13.60 -8.27
C ALA A 76 -12.32 14.25 -8.64
N ALA A 77 -12.29 15.58 -8.78
CA ALA A 77 -11.08 16.33 -9.09
C ALA A 77 -10.03 16.22 -7.96
N ALA A 78 -10.47 16.29 -6.71
CA ALA A 78 -9.56 16.23 -5.55
C ALA A 78 -8.90 14.87 -5.35
N VAL A 79 -9.52 13.77 -5.78
CA VAL A 79 -9.01 12.40 -5.59
C VAL A 79 -8.46 11.75 -6.86
N ALA A 80 -8.41 12.47 -7.99
CA ALA A 80 -8.02 11.89 -9.28
C ALA A 80 -6.65 11.19 -9.23
N GLU A 81 -5.67 11.79 -8.56
CA GLU A 81 -4.34 11.21 -8.40
C GLU A 81 -4.36 9.95 -7.51
N LEU A 82 -5.18 9.95 -6.44
CA LEU A 82 -5.33 8.78 -5.56
C LEU A 82 -6.00 7.62 -6.31
N ALA A 83 -7.00 7.92 -7.13
CA ALA A 83 -7.67 6.93 -7.98
C ALA A 83 -6.69 6.32 -9.01
N ALA A 84 -5.84 7.14 -9.63
CA ALA A 84 -4.81 6.65 -10.55
C ALA A 84 -3.81 5.73 -9.84
N GLN A 85 -3.35 6.11 -8.64
CA GLN A 85 -2.47 5.26 -7.83
C GLN A 85 -3.12 3.93 -7.44
N ALA A 86 -4.42 3.94 -7.09
CA ALA A 86 -5.16 2.71 -6.80
C ALA A 86 -5.25 1.79 -8.04
N GLY A 87 -5.41 2.36 -9.24
CA GLY A 87 -5.36 1.64 -10.51
C GLY A 87 -3.99 0.99 -10.76
N GLU A 88 -2.90 1.73 -10.58
CA GLU A 88 -1.54 1.18 -10.71
C GLU A 88 -1.25 0.03 -9.71
N GLN A 89 -1.77 0.15 -8.49
CA GLN A 89 -1.66 -0.92 -7.48
C GLN A 89 -2.41 -2.16 -7.94
N LEU A 90 -3.61 -2.01 -8.51
CA LEU A 90 -4.39 -3.10 -9.09
C LEU A 90 -3.63 -3.80 -10.22
N ASP A 91 -3.01 -3.06 -11.12
CA ASP A 91 -2.25 -3.64 -12.22
C ASP A 91 -1.06 -4.48 -11.72
N ARG A 92 -0.39 -4.03 -10.66
CA ARG A 92 0.69 -4.80 -10.02
C ARG A 92 0.17 -6.08 -9.34
N LEU A 93 -0.99 -6.02 -8.69
CA LEU A 93 -1.63 -7.21 -8.11
C LEU A 93 -2.02 -8.23 -9.17
N ARG A 94 -2.64 -7.79 -10.26
CA ARG A 94 -3.00 -8.65 -11.39
C ARG A 94 -1.78 -9.31 -12.03
N ALA A 95 -0.68 -8.57 -12.17
CA ALA A 95 0.58 -9.12 -12.67
C ALA A 95 1.17 -10.19 -11.74
N ALA A 96 0.96 -10.07 -10.42
CA ALA A 96 1.42 -11.05 -9.41
C ALA A 96 0.47 -12.25 -9.27
N ALA A 97 -0.79 -12.14 -9.71
CA ALA A 97 -1.83 -13.16 -9.65
C ALA A 97 -2.40 -13.48 -11.05
N PRO A 98 -1.58 -14.00 -11.98
CA PRO A 98 -2.05 -14.29 -13.33
C PRO A 98 -3.13 -15.37 -13.31
N GLY A 99 -4.22 -15.15 -14.04
CA GLY A 99 -5.35 -16.08 -14.13
C GLY A 99 -6.42 -15.89 -13.06
N SER A 100 -6.28 -14.94 -12.14
CA SER A 100 -7.37 -14.57 -11.24
C SER A 100 -8.52 -13.96 -12.05
N SER A 101 -9.64 -14.67 -12.09
CA SER A 101 -10.89 -14.16 -12.64
C SER A 101 -11.69 -13.57 -11.48
N THR A 102 -11.87 -12.27 -11.49
CA THR A 102 -12.62 -11.59 -10.43
C THR A 102 -14.08 -11.47 -10.82
N ALA A 103 -14.96 -11.95 -9.94
CA ALA A 103 -16.36 -11.56 -9.99
C ALA A 103 -16.46 -10.05 -9.66
N PRO A 104 -17.35 -9.29 -10.34
CA PRO A 104 -17.51 -7.88 -10.03
C PRO A 104 -17.90 -7.73 -8.56
N ALA A 105 -17.09 -6.95 -7.83
CA ALA A 105 -17.35 -6.69 -6.43
C ALA A 105 -18.57 -5.79 -6.29
N SER A 106 -19.55 -6.24 -5.52
CA SER A 106 -20.71 -5.45 -5.16
C SER A 106 -20.33 -4.46 -4.07
N SER A 107 -20.01 -3.23 -4.44
CA SER A 107 -19.83 -2.14 -3.47
C SER A 107 -21.19 -1.49 -3.18
N SER A 108 -21.43 -1.13 -1.92
CA SER A 108 -22.56 -0.27 -1.56
C SER A 108 -22.40 1.10 -2.21
N ALA A 109 -23.52 1.69 -2.68
CA ALA A 109 -23.47 3.01 -3.28
C ALA A 109 -23.03 4.08 -2.26
N PRO A 110 -22.17 5.04 -2.67
CA PRO A 110 -21.80 6.14 -1.81
C PRO A 110 -22.99 7.05 -1.52
N PRO A 111 -23.04 7.70 -0.34
CA PRO A 111 -24.01 8.76 -0.09
C PRO A 111 -23.70 9.96 -1.02
N ALA A 112 -24.75 10.68 -1.42
CA ALA A 112 -24.57 11.88 -2.24
C ALA A 112 -23.93 13.04 -1.47
N GLY A 113 -23.17 13.88 -2.17
CA GLY A 113 -22.61 15.12 -1.65
C GLY A 113 -21.49 14.88 -0.60
N PRO A 114 -21.44 15.67 0.49
CA PRO A 114 -20.28 15.70 1.41
C PRO A 114 -20.01 14.38 2.13
N GLY A 115 -20.99 13.48 2.20
CA GLY A 115 -20.83 12.12 2.76
C GLY A 115 -19.96 11.20 1.91
N ALA A 116 -19.82 11.48 0.61
CA ALA A 116 -19.05 10.64 -0.32
C ALA A 116 -17.57 10.54 0.08
N ARG A 117 -16.97 11.64 0.57
CA ARG A 117 -15.57 11.63 1.03
C ARG A 117 -15.37 10.72 2.24
N ALA A 118 -16.20 10.84 3.26
CA ALA A 118 -16.09 10.01 4.46
C ALA A 118 -16.32 8.53 4.14
N TRP A 119 -17.28 8.24 3.25
CA TRP A 119 -17.51 6.89 2.76
C TRP A 119 -16.30 6.34 1.99
N LEU A 120 -15.72 7.11 1.04
CA LEU A 120 -14.53 6.70 0.30
C LEU A 120 -13.35 6.43 1.23
N ARG A 121 -13.15 7.30 2.23
CA ARG A 121 -12.12 7.12 3.24
C ARG A 121 -12.27 5.78 3.97
N ALA A 122 -13.48 5.40 4.34
CA ALA A 122 -13.76 4.11 4.97
C ALA A 122 -13.42 2.93 4.03
N GLN A 123 -13.69 3.06 2.72
CA GLN A 123 -13.29 2.03 1.73
C GLN A 123 -11.78 1.90 1.63
N VAL A 124 -11.04 3.03 1.59
CA VAL A 124 -9.56 3.03 1.57
C VAL A 124 -9.00 2.38 2.82
N ALA A 125 -9.51 2.72 4.01
CA ALA A 125 -9.07 2.12 5.26
C ALA A 125 -9.33 0.61 5.29
N SER A 126 -10.53 0.17 4.89
CA SER A 126 -10.89 -1.26 4.83
C SER A 126 -9.98 -2.04 3.88
N ALA A 127 -9.68 -1.50 2.69
CA ALA A 127 -8.76 -2.14 1.74
C ALA A 127 -7.33 -2.21 2.30
N ALA A 128 -6.86 -1.13 2.96
CA ALA A 128 -5.55 -1.10 3.60
C ALA A 128 -5.41 -2.19 4.68
N ASP A 129 -6.44 -2.40 5.49
CA ASP A 129 -6.44 -3.41 6.54
C ASP A 129 -6.50 -4.82 5.95
N SER A 130 -7.29 -5.05 4.89
CA SER A 130 -7.35 -6.32 4.18
C SER A 130 -5.98 -6.70 3.60
N HIS A 131 -5.33 -5.79 2.86
CA HIS A 131 -3.99 -6.05 2.31
C HIS A 131 -2.93 -6.26 3.40
N ALA A 132 -3.03 -5.54 4.53
CA ALA A 132 -2.13 -5.73 5.65
C ALA A 132 -2.28 -7.11 6.31
N ALA A 133 -3.50 -7.59 6.47
CA ALA A 133 -3.78 -8.92 6.99
C ALA A 133 -3.25 -10.01 6.03
N ALA A 134 -3.59 -9.92 4.74
CA ALA A 134 -3.14 -10.86 3.73
C ALA A 134 -1.61 -10.88 3.55
N CYS A 135 -0.93 -9.77 3.81
CA CYS A 135 0.53 -9.68 3.79
C CYS A 135 1.19 -10.71 4.74
N LEU A 136 0.55 -11.03 5.87
CA LEU A 136 1.08 -11.96 6.86
C LEU A 136 0.97 -13.43 6.42
N GLU A 137 0.04 -13.72 5.50
CA GLU A 137 -0.20 -15.06 4.95
C GLU A 137 0.63 -15.35 3.68
N GLN A 138 1.30 -14.32 3.16
CA GLN A 138 2.17 -14.42 1.99
C GLN A 138 3.64 -14.37 2.40
N SER A 139 4.51 -14.77 1.45
CA SER A 139 5.95 -14.72 1.64
C SER A 139 6.65 -13.97 0.50
N GLY A 140 7.89 -13.63 0.71
CA GLY A 140 8.77 -13.05 -0.30
C GLY A 140 8.20 -11.79 -0.98
N ALA A 141 8.22 -11.77 -2.32
CA ALA A 141 7.82 -10.61 -3.10
C ALA A 141 6.31 -10.29 -2.98
N ARG A 142 5.46 -11.29 -2.73
CA ARG A 142 4.01 -11.09 -2.58
C ARG A 142 3.68 -10.40 -1.27
N ALA A 143 4.28 -10.83 -0.18
CA ALA A 143 4.16 -10.14 1.11
C ALA A 143 4.64 -8.68 1.00
N ALA A 144 5.79 -8.45 0.35
CA ALA A 144 6.31 -7.10 0.14
C ALA A 144 5.36 -6.24 -0.72
N LEU A 145 4.74 -6.81 -1.77
CA LEU A 145 3.75 -6.12 -2.59
C LEU A 145 2.53 -5.70 -1.77
N LEU A 146 1.90 -6.65 -1.06
CA LEU A 146 0.71 -6.36 -0.24
C LEU A 146 1.02 -5.36 0.88
N GLY A 147 2.15 -5.51 1.56
CA GLY A 147 2.59 -4.57 2.59
C GLY A 147 2.82 -3.15 2.05
N SER A 148 3.40 -3.03 0.85
CA SER A 148 3.61 -1.74 0.19
C SER A 148 2.30 -1.07 -0.22
N ILE A 149 1.33 -1.84 -0.73
CA ILE A 149 -0.01 -1.35 -1.06
C ILE A 149 -0.73 -0.88 0.20
N ALA A 150 -0.75 -1.70 1.26
CA ALA A 150 -1.36 -1.34 2.54
C ALA A 150 -0.78 -0.02 3.11
N ALA A 151 0.54 0.15 3.06
CA ALA A 151 1.20 1.38 3.50
C ALA A 151 0.81 2.59 2.63
N GLY A 152 0.75 2.41 1.31
CA GLY A 152 0.31 3.44 0.37
C GLY A 152 -1.13 3.88 0.64
N LEU A 153 -2.05 2.93 0.85
CA LEU A 153 -3.46 3.20 1.15
C LEU A 153 -3.64 3.92 2.50
N ARG A 154 -2.85 3.59 3.52
CA ARG A 154 -2.86 4.36 4.79
C ARG A 154 -2.42 5.81 4.59
N GLY A 155 -1.44 6.05 3.70
CA GLY A 155 -1.07 7.40 3.29
C GLY A 155 -2.21 8.13 2.56
N GLN A 156 -2.98 7.41 1.72
CA GLN A 156 -4.16 7.97 1.04
C GLN A 156 -5.29 8.29 2.03
N ASP A 157 -5.55 7.43 3.02
CA ASP A 157 -6.52 7.69 4.10
C ASP A 157 -6.22 9.01 4.81
N GLY A 158 -4.96 9.27 5.13
CA GLY A 158 -4.53 10.54 5.74
C GLY A 158 -4.76 11.77 4.85
N ARG A 159 -4.78 11.61 3.51
CA ARG A 159 -5.06 12.71 2.55
C ARG A 159 -6.56 12.96 2.33
N LEU A 160 -7.42 12.04 2.77
CA LEU A 160 -8.87 12.13 2.69
C LEU A 160 -9.52 12.75 3.94
N THR A 161 -8.72 13.18 4.91
CA THR A 161 -9.19 13.86 6.15
C THR A 161 -9.73 15.25 5.86
#